data_1700c78431ce895f96b63d0963b21059
#
_entry.id   1700c78431ce895f96b63d0963b21059
#
_cell.length_a   1.000
_cell.length_b   1.000
_cell.length_c   1.000
_cell.angle_alpha   90.00
_cell.angle_beta   90.00
_cell.angle_gamma   90.00
#
_symmetry.space_group_name_H-M   'P 1'
#
loop_
_entity.id
_entity.type
_entity.pdbx_description
1 polymer ?
#
loop_
_entity_poly.entity_id
_entity_poly.type
_entity_poly.pdbx_seq_one_letter_code
_entity_poly.pdbx_strand_id
1 'polypeptide(L)'
;MQGWRVCAAVAAVYAASFALTSVHAAQEQSSNPNGWTLPPNATDEKNPVAGDPKAIAEGKELFLKNCKRCHGPGGLGDGPDADPDISQDMDLTVAKRAARNPDGVVFYKIWNGRKKPKMPVFRNEGLTKDQVWEIVAYVQTLRKKEG
;
A
#
# COMPACT_ATOMS: atom_id res chain seq x y z
N MET A 1 31.01 67.87 47.76
CA MET A 1 29.91 68.30 46.92
C MET A 1 29.80 67.29 45.79
N GLN A 2 28.69 66.66 45.79
CA GLN A 2 28.01 65.77 44.81
C GLN A 2 28.85 64.77 44.03
N GLY A 3 28.71 63.53 44.50
CA GLY A 3 29.11 62.33 43.76
C GLY A 3 28.04 61.88 42.75
N TRP A 4 28.51 61.52 41.57
CA TRP A 4 27.67 60.88 40.57
C TRP A 4 27.96 59.37 40.56
N ARG A 5 26.96 58.61 41.01
CA ARG A 5 26.96 57.16 40.94
C ARG A 5 26.48 56.76 39.54
N VAL A 6 27.38 56.20 38.78
CA VAL A 6 27.04 55.61 37.49
C VAL A 6 26.58 54.19 37.73
N CYS A 7 25.28 53.92 37.56
CA CYS A 7 24.75 52.56 37.55
C CYS A 7 25.06 51.93 36.18
N ALA A 8 25.93 50.92 36.20
CA ALA A 8 26.15 50.07 35.05
C ALA A 8 24.99 49.03 34.96
N ALA A 9 24.15 49.20 33.95
CA ALA A 9 23.13 48.21 33.63
C ALA A 9 23.79 47.10 32.81
N VAL A 10 23.90 45.89 33.39
CA VAL A 10 24.32 44.70 32.68
C VAL A 10 23.11 44.12 31.94
N ALA A 11 23.08 44.30 30.63
CA ALA A 11 22.07 43.65 29.76
C ALA A 11 22.50 42.19 29.53
N ALA A 12 21.84 41.25 30.19
CA ALA A 12 21.98 39.83 29.90
C ALA A 12 21.21 39.48 28.63
N VAL A 13 21.95 39.21 27.57
CA VAL A 13 21.39 38.67 26.31
C VAL A 13 21.17 37.18 26.49
N TYR A 14 19.91 36.76 26.69
CA TYR A 14 19.52 35.36 26.63
C TYR A 14 19.42 34.97 25.14
N ALA A 15 20.43 34.27 24.65
CA ALA A 15 20.36 33.55 23.38
C ALA A 15 19.51 32.29 23.57
N ALA A 16 18.25 32.37 23.21
CA ALA A 16 17.38 31.19 23.16
C ALA A 16 17.76 30.35 21.93
N SER A 17 18.55 29.31 22.14
CA SER A 17 18.84 28.28 21.13
C SER A 17 17.58 27.44 20.93
N PHE A 18 16.81 27.75 19.89
CA PHE A 18 15.75 26.87 19.39
C PHE A 18 16.40 25.67 18.71
N ALA A 19 16.54 24.58 19.46
CA ALA A 19 16.84 23.26 18.88
C ALA A 19 15.62 22.81 18.07
N LEU A 20 15.70 22.90 16.74
CA LEU A 20 14.76 22.27 15.82
C LEU A 20 14.94 20.75 15.94
N THR A 21 14.20 20.12 16.84
CA THR A 21 14.04 18.67 16.83
C THR A 21 13.19 18.31 15.63
N SER A 22 13.84 17.85 14.56
CA SER A 22 13.16 17.22 13.42
C SER A 22 12.51 15.93 13.93
N VAL A 23 11.23 15.99 14.23
CA VAL A 23 10.42 14.82 14.51
C VAL A 23 10.23 14.11 13.17
N HIS A 24 11.09 13.15 12.88
CA HIS A 24 10.84 12.16 11.85
C HIS A 24 9.67 11.31 12.39
N ALA A 25 8.47 11.64 11.95
CA ALA A 25 7.32 10.76 12.11
C ALA A 25 7.65 9.47 11.35
N ALA A 26 8.11 8.45 12.05
CA ALA A 26 8.14 7.10 11.54
C ALA A 26 6.70 6.79 11.16
N GLN A 27 6.42 6.64 9.86
CA GLN A 27 5.12 6.21 9.37
C GLN A 27 4.91 4.79 9.93
N GLU A 28 4.10 4.69 10.96
CA GLU A 28 3.67 3.41 11.50
C GLU A 28 2.97 2.63 10.38
N GLN A 29 3.64 1.61 9.90
CA GLN A 29 3.04 0.64 8.99
C GLN A 29 1.97 -0.10 9.77
N SER A 30 0.71 0.23 9.52
CA SER A 30 -0.43 -0.47 10.11
C SER A 30 -0.36 -1.94 9.71
N SER A 31 0.01 -2.80 10.66
CA SER A 31 -0.10 -4.24 10.48
C SER A 31 -1.57 -4.63 10.57
N ASN A 32 -2.20 -4.87 9.43
CA ASN A 32 -3.54 -5.41 9.36
C ASN A 32 -3.56 -6.80 10.04
N PRO A 33 -4.59 -7.16 10.87
CA PRO A 33 -4.70 -8.44 11.55
C PRO A 33 -4.58 -9.65 10.62
N ASN A 34 -4.75 -9.47 9.32
CA ASN A 34 -4.58 -10.50 8.30
C ASN A 34 -3.13 -10.63 7.77
N GLY A 35 -2.13 -10.06 8.43
CA GLY A 35 -0.71 -10.19 8.08
C GLY A 35 -0.25 -9.37 6.87
N TRP A 36 -1.07 -8.40 6.40
CA TRP A 36 -0.69 -7.49 5.33
C TRP A 36 0.04 -6.27 5.88
N THR A 37 1.10 -5.85 5.20
CA THR A 37 1.80 -4.59 5.47
C THR A 37 1.27 -3.51 4.52
N LEU A 38 0.44 -2.62 5.04
CA LEU A 38 -0.20 -1.54 4.28
C LEU A 38 0.22 -0.19 4.88
N PRO A 39 0.53 0.83 4.06
CA PRO A 39 0.71 2.19 4.57
C PRO A 39 -0.65 2.78 5.01
N PRO A 40 -0.64 3.79 5.89
CA PRO A 40 -1.87 4.39 6.42
C PRO A 40 -2.81 4.94 5.35
N ASN A 41 -2.27 5.44 4.24
CA ASN A 41 -3.01 6.03 3.12
C ASN A 41 -3.40 5.02 2.03
N ALA A 42 -3.16 3.72 2.22
CA ALA A 42 -3.43 2.71 1.19
C ALA A 42 -4.87 2.73 0.67
N THR A 43 -5.86 3.09 1.51
CA THR A 43 -7.26 3.18 1.10
C THR A 43 -7.57 4.37 0.20
N ASP A 44 -6.75 5.40 0.26
CA ASP A 44 -6.99 6.68 -0.43
C ASP A 44 -6.33 6.72 -1.80
N GLU A 45 -5.32 5.87 -2.00
CA GLU A 45 -4.62 5.79 -3.28
C GLU A 45 -5.52 5.24 -4.38
N LYS A 46 -5.53 5.94 -5.50
CA LYS A 46 -6.31 5.58 -6.69
C LYS A 46 -5.38 5.03 -7.76
N ASN A 47 -5.88 4.07 -8.51
CA ASN A 47 -5.14 3.54 -9.65
C ASN A 47 -5.05 4.60 -10.77
N PRO A 48 -3.85 5.05 -11.16
CA PRO A 48 -3.68 6.08 -12.20
C PRO A 48 -4.13 5.62 -13.59
N VAL A 49 -4.26 4.30 -13.80
CA VAL A 49 -4.68 3.68 -15.08
C VAL A 49 -6.03 2.95 -14.95
N ALA A 50 -6.84 3.32 -13.94
CA ALA A 50 -8.15 2.73 -13.75
C ALA A 50 -9.04 2.94 -14.99
N GLY A 51 -9.63 1.86 -15.51
CA GLY A 51 -10.53 1.92 -16.67
C GLY A 51 -9.84 2.08 -18.03
N ASP A 52 -8.52 2.20 -18.08
CA ASP A 52 -7.79 2.20 -19.36
C ASP A 52 -7.80 0.78 -19.97
N PRO A 53 -8.40 0.59 -21.17
CA PRO A 53 -8.49 -0.72 -21.81
C PRO A 53 -7.13 -1.35 -22.10
N LYS A 54 -6.12 -0.52 -22.43
CA LYS A 54 -4.77 -1.00 -22.70
C LYS A 54 -4.12 -1.52 -21.41
N ALA A 55 -4.17 -0.74 -20.35
CA ALA A 55 -3.64 -1.15 -19.04
C ALA A 55 -4.35 -2.40 -18.49
N ILE A 56 -5.66 -2.53 -18.72
CA ILE A 56 -6.41 -3.74 -18.34
C ILE A 56 -5.93 -4.96 -19.13
N ALA A 57 -5.68 -4.83 -20.43
CA ALA A 57 -5.16 -5.92 -21.25
C ALA A 57 -3.75 -6.35 -20.85
N GLU A 58 -2.85 -5.39 -20.62
CA GLU A 58 -1.48 -5.62 -20.14
C GLU A 58 -1.49 -6.24 -18.74
N GLY A 59 -2.34 -5.73 -17.86
CA GLY A 59 -2.55 -6.26 -16.51
C GLY A 59 -3.06 -7.71 -16.51
N LYS A 60 -3.92 -8.07 -17.48
CA LYS A 60 -4.37 -9.46 -17.67
C LYS A 60 -3.20 -10.39 -18.01
N GLU A 61 -2.34 -10.01 -18.94
CA GLU A 61 -1.17 -10.82 -19.31
C GLU A 61 -0.22 -10.99 -18.13
N LEU A 62 0.05 -9.90 -17.37
CA LEU A 62 0.87 -9.94 -16.16
C LEU A 62 0.23 -10.83 -15.09
N PHE A 63 -1.08 -10.77 -14.91
CA PHE A 63 -1.82 -11.60 -13.97
C PHE A 63 -1.71 -13.08 -14.36
N LEU A 64 -1.93 -13.42 -15.61
CA LEU A 64 -1.79 -14.80 -16.11
C LEU A 64 -0.36 -15.33 -15.94
N LYS A 65 0.65 -14.48 -16.05
CA LYS A 65 2.05 -14.87 -15.83
C LYS A 65 2.37 -15.12 -14.37
N ASN A 66 1.94 -14.22 -13.47
CA ASN A 66 2.47 -14.14 -12.12
C ASN A 66 1.50 -14.61 -11.02
N CYS A 67 0.18 -14.60 -11.28
CA CYS A 67 -0.83 -14.73 -10.24
C CYS A 67 -1.71 -15.99 -10.38
N LYS A 68 -1.89 -16.49 -11.62
CA LYS A 68 -2.84 -17.58 -11.93
C LYS A 68 -2.56 -18.89 -11.18
N ARG A 69 -1.30 -19.13 -10.78
CA ARG A 69 -0.96 -20.40 -10.09
C ARG A 69 -1.70 -20.57 -8.77
N CYS A 70 -1.95 -19.48 -8.06
CA CYS A 70 -2.74 -19.50 -6.81
C CYS A 70 -4.16 -18.99 -7.06
N HIS A 71 -4.33 -17.87 -7.76
CA HIS A 71 -5.62 -17.23 -7.92
C HIS A 71 -6.49 -17.85 -9.03
N GLY A 72 -5.95 -18.74 -9.86
CA GLY A 72 -6.61 -19.24 -11.05
C GLY A 72 -6.64 -18.24 -12.20
N PRO A 73 -6.86 -18.69 -13.45
CA PRO A 73 -6.86 -17.80 -14.62
C PRO A 73 -8.04 -16.81 -14.63
N GLY A 74 -9.15 -17.16 -13.96
CA GLY A 74 -10.32 -16.30 -13.76
C GLY A 74 -10.33 -15.57 -12.40
N GLY A 75 -9.32 -15.74 -11.57
CA GLY A 75 -9.26 -15.13 -10.23
C GLY A 75 -10.18 -15.79 -9.20
N LEU A 76 -10.63 -17.03 -9.43
CA LEU A 76 -11.58 -17.76 -8.58
C LEU A 76 -10.92 -18.44 -7.36
N GLY A 77 -9.60 -18.35 -7.21
CA GLY A 77 -8.85 -19.07 -6.16
C GLY A 77 -8.67 -20.55 -6.46
N ASP A 78 -8.83 -20.97 -7.71
CA ASP A 78 -8.81 -22.34 -8.20
C ASP A 78 -7.50 -22.68 -8.96
N GLY A 79 -6.43 -21.95 -8.70
CA GLY A 79 -5.13 -22.24 -9.30
C GLY A 79 -4.51 -23.52 -8.78
N PRO A 80 -3.59 -24.15 -9.52
CA PRO A 80 -2.97 -25.43 -9.13
C PRO A 80 -2.14 -25.36 -7.84
N ASP A 81 -1.71 -24.17 -7.44
CA ASP A 81 -0.99 -23.93 -6.19
C ASP A 81 -1.90 -23.28 -5.12
N ALA A 82 -3.21 -23.27 -5.33
CA ALA A 82 -4.16 -22.76 -4.36
C ALA A 82 -4.17 -23.65 -3.12
N ASP A 83 -4.12 -23.03 -1.94
CA ASP A 83 -4.30 -23.75 -0.69
C ASP A 83 -5.81 -24.00 -0.49
N PRO A 84 -6.26 -25.28 -0.42
CA PRO A 84 -7.67 -25.63 -0.31
C PRO A 84 -8.35 -25.00 0.92
N ASP A 85 -7.61 -24.86 2.03
CA ASP A 85 -8.14 -24.35 3.29
C ASP A 85 -8.47 -22.85 3.24
N ILE A 86 -7.84 -22.13 2.29
CA ILE A 86 -8.01 -20.69 2.13
C ILE A 86 -8.38 -20.28 0.70
N SER A 87 -8.77 -21.22 -0.14
CA SER A 87 -9.13 -20.96 -1.55
C SER A 87 -10.19 -19.87 -1.69
N GLN A 88 -11.18 -19.84 -0.80
CA GLN A 88 -12.18 -18.78 -0.75
C GLN A 88 -11.54 -17.39 -0.50
N ASP A 89 -10.45 -17.31 0.26
CA ASP A 89 -9.73 -16.07 0.49
C ASP A 89 -8.92 -15.62 -0.74
N MET A 90 -8.62 -16.56 -1.64
CA MET A 90 -7.93 -16.30 -2.89
C MET A 90 -8.87 -15.94 -4.05
N ASP A 91 -10.20 -16.10 -3.89
CA ASP A 91 -11.19 -15.69 -4.88
C ASP A 91 -11.27 -14.16 -4.95
N LEU A 92 -10.82 -13.61 -6.05
CA LEU A 92 -10.78 -12.18 -6.33
C LEU A 92 -12.09 -11.64 -6.92
N THR A 93 -13.03 -12.53 -7.26
CA THR A 93 -14.29 -12.14 -7.93
C THR A 93 -15.40 -11.72 -6.97
N VAL A 94 -15.23 -11.95 -5.67
CA VAL A 94 -16.25 -11.72 -4.64
C VAL A 94 -16.49 -10.24 -4.43
N ALA A 95 -17.70 -9.75 -4.76
CA ALA A 95 -18.09 -8.34 -4.68
C ALA A 95 -17.94 -7.74 -3.26
N LYS A 96 -18.35 -8.45 -2.22
CA LYS A 96 -18.20 -8.02 -0.82
C LYS A 96 -16.75 -7.69 -0.42
N ARG A 97 -15.77 -8.23 -1.14
CA ARG A 97 -14.36 -7.94 -0.90
C ARG A 97 -13.91 -6.65 -1.59
N ALA A 98 -14.62 -6.19 -2.61
CA ALA A 98 -14.27 -4.97 -3.34
C ALA A 98 -14.20 -3.76 -2.39
N ALA A 99 -15.22 -3.58 -1.53
CA ALA A 99 -15.26 -2.48 -0.57
C ALA A 99 -14.07 -2.45 0.40
N ARG A 100 -13.51 -3.64 0.74
CA ARG A 100 -12.36 -3.78 1.65
C ARG A 100 -11.01 -3.80 0.92
N ASN A 101 -11.03 -3.76 -0.40
CA ASN A 101 -9.85 -3.84 -1.24
C ASN A 101 -9.93 -2.78 -2.35
N PRO A 102 -9.93 -1.48 -2.01
CA PRO A 102 -9.76 -0.43 -3.00
C PRO A 102 -8.39 -0.53 -3.68
N ASP A 103 -8.17 0.21 -4.74
CA ASP A 103 -7.01 0.08 -5.62
C ASP A 103 -5.68 0.06 -4.89
N GLY A 104 -5.44 1.05 -4.03
CA GLY A 104 -4.18 1.13 -3.29
C GLY A 104 -3.98 -0.03 -2.32
N VAL A 105 -5.05 -0.55 -1.69
CA VAL A 105 -4.96 -1.74 -0.85
C VAL A 105 -4.55 -2.96 -1.68
N VAL A 106 -5.12 -3.15 -2.87
CA VAL A 106 -4.73 -4.24 -3.78
C VAL A 106 -3.28 -4.06 -4.23
N PHE A 107 -2.91 -2.83 -4.60
CA PHE A 107 -1.54 -2.49 -4.98
C PHE A 107 -0.52 -2.92 -3.91
N TYR A 108 -0.71 -2.49 -2.67
CA TYR A 108 0.25 -2.81 -1.60
C TYR A 108 0.25 -4.28 -1.20
N LYS A 109 -0.86 -4.99 -1.35
CA LYS A 109 -0.91 -6.44 -1.19
C LYS A 109 -0.03 -7.15 -2.22
N ILE A 110 -0.07 -6.75 -3.47
CA ILE A 110 0.80 -7.28 -4.52
C ILE A 110 2.25 -6.84 -4.27
N TRP A 111 2.48 -5.56 -4.03
CA TRP A 111 3.80 -4.97 -3.87
C TRP A 111 4.58 -5.54 -2.69
N ASN A 112 3.92 -5.66 -1.53
CA ASN A 112 4.53 -6.09 -0.27
C ASN A 112 4.40 -7.58 -0.01
N GLY A 113 3.44 -8.27 -0.63
CA GLY A 113 3.14 -9.65 -0.33
C GLY A 113 2.75 -9.90 1.13
N ARG A 114 2.74 -11.15 1.54
CA ARG A 114 2.62 -11.56 2.96
C ARG A 114 3.23 -12.94 3.18
N LYS A 115 3.58 -13.24 4.45
CA LYS A 115 4.21 -14.52 4.82
C LYS A 115 3.20 -15.65 5.01
N LYS A 116 2.06 -15.37 5.67
CA LYS A 116 1.04 -16.39 6.00
C LYS A 116 -0.37 -15.80 5.86
N PRO A 117 -1.25 -16.41 5.04
CA PRO A 117 -0.90 -17.35 3.96
C PRO A 117 0.05 -16.68 2.97
N LYS A 118 0.92 -17.48 2.36
CA LYS A 118 2.00 -16.93 1.54
C LYS A 118 1.48 -16.24 0.27
N MET A 119 1.89 -15.00 0.05
CA MET A 119 1.82 -14.31 -1.22
C MET A 119 3.18 -13.67 -1.51
N PRO A 120 3.80 -13.90 -2.68
CA PRO A 120 5.11 -13.35 -3.01
C PRO A 120 5.18 -11.83 -2.89
N VAL A 121 6.38 -11.32 -2.62
CA VAL A 121 6.68 -9.88 -2.61
C VAL A 121 7.04 -9.47 -4.02
N PHE A 122 6.08 -9.04 -4.84
CA PHE A 122 6.28 -8.89 -6.28
C PHE A 122 7.26 -7.78 -6.67
N ARG A 123 7.51 -6.78 -5.81
CA ARG A 123 8.62 -5.85 -6.02
C ARG A 123 9.99 -6.53 -6.07
N ASN A 124 10.14 -7.69 -5.42
CA ASN A 124 11.38 -8.48 -5.43
C ASN A 124 11.40 -9.50 -6.58
N GLU A 125 10.25 -9.75 -7.21
CA GLU A 125 10.08 -10.64 -8.37
C GLU A 125 10.22 -9.89 -9.71
N GLY A 126 10.63 -8.61 -9.67
CA GLY A 126 10.93 -7.81 -10.85
C GLY A 126 9.76 -7.05 -11.46
N LEU A 127 8.58 -7.00 -10.81
CA LEU A 127 7.51 -6.14 -11.26
C LEU A 127 7.79 -4.67 -10.92
N THR A 128 7.52 -3.78 -11.87
CA THR A 128 7.52 -2.33 -11.64
C THR A 128 6.21 -1.88 -10.98
N LYS A 129 6.19 -0.66 -10.43
CA LYS A 129 4.96 -0.08 -9.88
C LYS A 129 3.87 0.06 -10.94
N ASP A 130 4.22 0.48 -12.15
CA ASP A 130 3.27 0.65 -13.25
C ASP A 130 2.63 -0.69 -13.62
N GLN A 131 3.42 -1.74 -13.73
CA GLN A 131 2.93 -3.10 -13.97
C GLN A 131 2.00 -3.60 -12.84
N VAL A 132 2.29 -3.24 -11.59
CA VAL A 132 1.37 -3.57 -10.50
C VAL A 132 0.07 -2.79 -10.62
N TRP A 133 0.08 -1.53 -11.04
CA TRP A 133 -1.13 -0.76 -11.29
C TRP A 133 -1.97 -1.32 -12.45
N GLU A 134 -1.32 -1.82 -13.50
CA GLU A 134 -1.98 -2.54 -14.61
C GLU A 134 -2.66 -3.83 -14.09
N ILE A 135 -1.96 -4.62 -13.26
CA ILE A 135 -2.56 -5.80 -12.61
C ILE A 135 -3.77 -5.39 -11.76
N VAL A 136 -3.67 -4.30 -10.98
CA VAL A 136 -4.80 -3.78 -10.20
C VAL A 136 -5.97 -3.42 -11.09
N ALA A 137 -5.73 -2.72 -12.21
CA ALA A 137 -6.78 -2.38 -13.18
C ALA A 137 -7.53 -3.63 -13.67
N TYR A 138 -6.79 -4.69 -14.03
CA TYR A 138 -7.40 -5.96 -14.43
C TYR A 138 -8.15 -6.65 -13.29
N VAL A 139 -7.55 -6.77 -12.10
CA VAL A 139 -8.18 -7.43 -10.94
C VAL A 139 -9.50 -6.78 -10.56
N GLN A 140 -9.61 -5.46 -10.66
CA GLN A 140 -10.87 -4.77 -10.39
C GLN A 140 -11.98 -5.13 -11.40
N THR A 141 -11.62 -5.53 -12.63
CA THR A 141 -12.62 -6.00 -13.62
C THR A 141 -13.17 -7.39 -13.29
N LEU A 142 -12.47 -8.19 -12.50
CA LEU A 142 -12.91 -9.52 -12.09
C LEU A 142 -14.05 -9.48 -11.07
N ARG A 143 -14.25 -8.34 -10.41
CA ARG A 143 -15.27 -8.16 -9.37
C ARG A 143 -16.66 -8.33 -9.97
N LYS A 144 -17.39 -9.35 -9.52
CA LYS A 144 -18.80 -9.51 -9.89
C LYS A 144 -19.59 -8.35 -9.30
N LYS A 145 -20.41 -7.68 -10.14
CA LYS A 145 -21.40 -6.73 -9.64
C LYS A 145 -22.44 -7.54 -8.88
N GLU A 146 -22.77 -7.13 -7.66
CA GLU A 146 -23.96 -7.64 -7.00
C GLU A 146 -25.16 -7.13 -7.81
N GLY A 147 -25.98 -8.06 -8.33
CA GLY A 147 -27.22 -7.75 -9.05
C GLY A 147 -28.32 -7.25 -8.12
#